data_32daab03c5184a8647cc196388a740bd
#
_entry.id   32daab03c5184a8647cc196388a740bd
#
_cell.length_a   1.000
_cell.length_b   1.000
_cell.length_c   1.000
_cell.angle_alpha   90.00
_cell.angle_beta   90.00
_cell.angle_gamma   90.00
#
_symmetry.space_group_name_H-M   'P 1'
#
loop_
_entity.id
_entity.type
_entity.pdbx_description
1 polymer ?
#
loop_
_entity_poly.entity_id
_entity_poly.type
_entity_poly.pdbx_seq_one_letter_code
_entity_poly.pdbx_strand_id
1 'polypeptide(L)'
;MKHKPLPPLEELKEFLHYNPDTGVITWIKKPSNRVKVGQVAGVMNSGTYYIQIRFKGISYLAHRLAYYMHHGVDPLENLVDHKYGDRSNNRIKDLRLASNAQNCINRVNLNRNNTSGAIGLYWDKNAKKWRVQIMVNGKRK
;
A
#
# COMPACT_ATOMS: atom_id res chain seq x y z
N MET A 1 12.23 4.21 -2.98
CA MET A 1 11.61 3.63 -4.21
C MET A 1 10.90 4.76 -4.92
N LYS A 2 11.27 5.08 -6.16
CA LYS A 2 10.53 6.10 -6.92
C LYS A 2 9.19 5.50 -7.35
N HIS A 3 8.10 6.09 -6.90
CA HIS A 3 6.77 5.71 -7.38
C HIS A 3 6.57 6.18 -8.82
N LYS A 4 5.83 5.40 -9.60
CA LYS A 4 5.40 5.82 -10.92
C LYS A 4 4.47 7.03 -10.76
N PRO A 5 4.58 8.06 -11.62
CA PRO A 5 3.64 9.17 -11.61
C PRO A 5 2.22 8.64 -11.84
N LEU A 6 1.27 9.18 -11.10
CA LEU A 6 -0.14 8.84 -11.27
C LEU A 6 -0.72 9.53 -12.51
N PRO A 7 -1.72 8.94 -13.17
CA PRO A 7 -2.42 9.59 -14.27
C PRO A 7 -3.15 10.86 -13.79
N PRO A 8 -3.50 11.80 -14.68
CA PRO A 8 -4.32 12.94 -14.32
C PRO A 8 -5.61 12.50 -13.63
N LEU A 9 -6.02 13.21 -12.58
CA LEU A 9 -7.18 12.85 -11.76
C LEU A 9 -8.48 12.78 -12.58
N GLU A 10 -8.67 13.76 -13.46
CA GLU A 10 -9.85 13.82 -14.33
C GLU A 10 -9.92 12.61 -15.27
N GLU A 11 -8.78 12.18 -15.79
CA GLU A 11 -8.70 10.99 -16.62
C GLU A 11 -9.03 9.71 -15.82
N LEU A 12 -8.54 9.60 -14.58
CA LEU A 12 -8.91 8.47 -13.70
C LEU A 12 -10.41 8.45 -13.45
N LYS A 13 -11.01 9.60 -13.11
CA LYS A 13 -12.44 9.74 -12.83
C LYS A 13 -13.33 9.49 -14.06
N GLU A 14 -12.80 9.69 -15.26
CA GLU A 14 -13.53 9.35 -16.49
C GLU A 14 -13.71 7.83 -16.65
N PHE A 15 -12.75 7.03 -16.22
CA PHE A 15 -12.74 5.57 -16.41
C PHE A 15 -13.08 4.77 -15.16
N LEU A 16 -12.83 5.31 -13.97
CA LEU A 16 -12.90 4.63 -12.70
C LEU A 16 -13.78 5.37 -11.70
N HIS A 17 -14.57 4.63 -10.96
CA HIS A 17 -15.29 5.11 -9.79
C HIS A 17 -14.73 4.44 -8.55
N TYR A 18 -14.42 5.24 -7.52
CA TYR A 18 -13.96 4.76 -6.22
C TYR A 18 -15.04 4.95 -5.16
N ASN A 19 -15.38 3.89 -4.44
CA ASN A 19 -16.27 3.95 -3.28
C ASN A 19 -15.42 3.98 -2.01
N PRO A 20 -15.38 5.10 -1.24
CA PRO A 20 -14.52 5.25 -0.08
C PRO A 20 -14.91 4.37 1.11
N ASP A 21 -16.19 4.00 1.23
CA ASP A 21 -16.70 3.19 2.34
C ASP A 21 -16.37 1.71 2.19
N THR A 22 -16.42 1.21 0.96
CA THR A 22 -16.10 -0.19 0.66
C THR A 22 -14.66 -0.41 0.25
N GLY A 23 -13.96 0.63 -0.22
CA GLY A 23 -12.61 0.56 -0.77
C GLY A 23 -12.57 0.01 -2.20
N VAL A 24 -13.72 -0.22 -2.81
CA VAL A 24 -13.83 -0.83 -4.15
C VAL A 24 -13.68 0.23 -5.23
N ILE A 25 -12.88 -0.09 -6.25
CA ILE A 25 -12.78 0.69 -7.49
C ILE A 25 -13.44 -0.11 -8.60
N THR A 26 -14.31 0.52 -9.38
CA THR A 26 -15.03 -0.09 -10.50
C THR A 26 -14.78 0.65 -11.80
N TRP A 27 -14.88 -0.06 -12.92
CA TRP A 27 -14.81 0.54 -14.25
C TRP A 27 -16.15 1.18 -14.62
N ILE A 28 -16.15 2.48 -14.88
CA ILE A 28 -17.33 3.19 -15.43
C ILE A 28 -17.21 3.43 -16.93
N LYS A 29 -16.01 3.31 -17.49
CA LYS A 29 -15.75 3.33 -18.93
C LYS A 29 -14.76 2.22 -19.28
N LYS A 30 -14.91 1.60 -20.44
CA LYS A 30 -14.03 0.51 -20.89
C LYS A 30 -12.65 1.05 -21.26
N PRO A 31 -11.56 0.63 -20.59
CA PRO A 31 -10.21 0.95 -21.04
C PRO A 31 -9.76 0.03 -22.20
N SER A 32 -10.45 -1.09 -22.40
CA SER A 32 -10.24 -2.05 -23.49
C SER A 32 -11.46 -2.95 -23.67
N ASN A 33 -11.50 -3.70 -24.79
CA ASN A 33 -12.61 -4.61 -25.09
C ASN A 33 -12.77 -5.78 -24.10
N ARG A 34 -11.73 -6.07 -23.29
CA ARG A 34 -11.75 -7.17 -22.30
C ARG A 34 -12.40 -6.76 -20.98
N VAL A 35 -12.63 -5.48 -20.74
CA VAL A 35 -13.18 -4.95 -19.49
C VAL A 35 -14.64 -4.59 -19.68
N LYS A 36 -15.46 -4.94 -18.69
CA LYS A 36 -16.89 -4.59 -18.67
C LYS A 36 -17.13 -3.40 -17.74
N VAL A 37 -18.02 -2.50 -18.14
CA VAL A 37 -18.51 -1.43 -17.26
C VAL A 37 -19.18 -2.06 -16.03
N GLY A 38 -18.95 -1.50 -14.85
CA GLY A 38 -19.40 -2.04 -13.56
C GLY A 38 -18.52 -3.14 -12.97
N GLN A 39 -17.56 -3.67 -13.72
CA GLN A 39 -16.62 -4.65 -13.20
C GLN A 39 -15.68 -4.02 -12.17
N VAL A 40 -15.38 -4.76 -11.10
CA VAL A 40 -14.34 -4.36 -10.12
C VAL A 40 -13.00 -4.26 -10.84
N ALA A 41 -12.33 -3.14 -10.62
CA ALA A 41 -11.02 -2.87 -11.19
C ALA A 41 -9.91 -3.45 -10.32
N GLY A 42 -8.97 -4.10 -10.98
CA GLY A 42 -7.76 -4.62 -10.34
C GLY A 42 -7.79 -6.09 -10.01
N VAL A 43 -6.58 -6.58 -9.79
CA VAL A 43 -6.29 -7.99 -9.44
C VAL A 43 -5.33 -7.99 -8.27
N MET A 44 -5.53 -8.90 -7.34
CA MET A 44 -4.60 -9.10 -6.23
C MET A 44 -3.31 -9.75 -6.74
N ASN A 45 -2.19 -9.12 -6.43
CA ASN A 45 -0.88 -9.69 -6.68
C ASN A 45 -0.54 -10.72 -5.59
N SER A 46 -0.38 -11.99 -5.98
CA SER A 46 -0.15 -13.12 -5.04
C SER A 46 1.16 -13.02 -4.24
N GLY A 47 2.16 -12.33 -4.77
CA GLY A 47 3.44 -12.15 -4.06
C GLY A 47 3.44 -11.01 -3.04
N THR A 48 2.68 -9.94 -3.30
CA THR A 48 2.67 -8.74 -2.46
C THR A 48 1.36 -8.53 -1.71
N TYR A 49 0.29 -9.22 -2.12
CA TYR A 49 -1.07 -9.08 -1.61
C TYR A 49 -1.69 -7.67 -1.80
N TYR A 50 -1.08 -6.83 -2.64
CA TYR A 50 -1.67 -5.56 -3.04
C TYR A 50 -2.58 -5.74 -4.26
N ILE A 51 -3.68 -5.02 -4.29
CA ILE A 51 -4.51 -4.91 -5.50
C ILE A 51 -3.80 -3.97 -6.48
N GLN A 52 -3.65 -4.43 -7.72
CA GLN A 52 -3.05 -3.67 -8.82
C GLN A 52 -4.08 -3.44 -9.91
N ILE A 53 -4.18 -2.21 -10.40
CA ILE A 53 -5.06 -1.82 -11.50
C ILE A 53 -4.18 -1.45 -12.68
N ARG A 54 -4.39 -2.13 -13.81
CA ARG A 54 -3.71 -1.79 -15.06
C ARG A 54 -4.51 -0.76 -15.84
N PHE A 55 -3.96 0.43 -15.96
CA PHE A 55 -4.57 1.54 -16.69
C PHE A 55 -3.61 2.04 -17.76
N LYS A 56 -4.06 2.07 -19.02
CA LYS A 56 -3.24 2.46 -20.20
C LYS A 56 -1.88 1.77 -20.26
N GLY A 57 -1.86 0.46 -20.02
CA GLY A 57 -0.64 -0.36 -20.09
C GLY A 57 0.25 -0.31 -18.83
N ILE A 58 0.00 0.60 -17.89
CA ILE A 58 0.78 0.78 -16.66
C ILE A 58 0.00 0.20 -15.48
N SER A 59 0.69 -0.55 -14.61
CA SER A 59 0.11 -1.07 -13.37
C SER A 59 0.33 -0.09 -12.23
N TYR A 60 -0.76 0.25 -11.53
CA TYR A 60 -0.80 1.12 -10.36
C TYR A 60 -1.31 0.37 -9.16
N LEU A 61 -0.86 0.74 -7.97
CA LEU A 61 -1.37 0.22 -6.71
C LEU A 61 -2.74 0.84 -6.41
N ALA A 62 -3.75 0.00 -6.17
CA ALA A 62 -5.13 0.44 -5.99
C ALA A 62 -5.31 1.40 -4.81
N HIS A 63 -4.61 1.16 -3.67
CA HIS A 63 -4.67 2.05 -2.52
C HIS A 63 -4.12 3.46 -2.81
N ARG A 64 -3.13 3.60 -3.70
CA ARG A 64 -2.63 4.92 -4.12
C ARG A 64 -3.64 5.64 -5.01
N LEU A 65 -4.28 4.91 -5.94
CA LEU A 65 -5.37 5.48 -6.76
C LEU A 65 -6.57 5.86 -5.90
N ALA A 66 -6.97 5.01 -4.96
CA ALA A 66 -8.06 5.27 -4.01
C ALA A 66 -7.82 6.55 -3.21
N TYR A 67 -6.62 6.68 -2.64
CA TYR A 67 -6.23 7.87 -1.88
C TYR A 67 -6.26 9.14 -2.75
N TYR A 68 -5.68 9.07 -3.95
CA TYR A 68 -5.63 10.16 -4.90
C TYR A 68 -7.03 10.56 -5.39
N MET A 69 -7.87 9.60 -5.76
CA MET A 69 -9.24 9.87 -6.23
C MET A 69 -10.12 10.49 -5.14
N HIS A 70 -9.90 10.12 -3.87
CA HIS A 70 -10.66 10.66 -2.74
C HIS A 70 -10.23 12.06 -2.35
N HIS A 71 -8.92 12.27 -2.17
CA HIS A 71 -8.38 13.55 -1.67
C HIS A 71 -8.12 14.58 -2.77
N GLY A 72 -8.07 14.18 -4.03
CA GLY A 72 -7.77 15.06 -5.15
C GLY A 72 -6.30 15.49 -5.25
N VAL A 73 -5.44 14.99 -4.37
CA VAL A 73 -4.02 15.35 -4.29
C VAL A 73 -3.17 14.09 -4.44
N ASP A 74 -2.21 14.12 -5.39
CA ASP A 74 -1.25 13.03 -5.56
C ASP A 74 -0.42 12.86 -4.28
N PRO A 75 -0.36 11.66 -3.68
CA PRO A 75 0.51 11.40 -2.53
C PRO A 75 2.00 11.57 -2.83
N LEU A 76 2.40 11.76 -4.10
CA LEU A 76 3.78 11.98 -4.56
C LEU A 76 4.75 10.93 -3.98
N GLU A 77 5.76 11.40 -3.25
CA GLU A 77 6.79 10.54 -2.63
C GLU A 77 6.34 9.91 -1.31
N ASN A 78 5.22 10.37 -0.73
CA ASN A 78 4.68 9.75 0.47
C ASN A 78 4.15 8.34 0.18
N LEU A 79 4.29 7.48 1.15
CA LEU A 79 3.66 6.17 1.10
C LEU A 79 2.20 6.29 1.51
N VAL A 80 1.32 5.63 0.77
CA VAL A 80 -0.03 5.35 1.25
C VAL A 80 0.04 4.00 1.95
N ASP A 81 -0.20 4.00 3.26
CA ASP A 81 -0.06 2.85 4.15
C ASP A 81 -1.43 2.38 4.65
N HIS A 82 -1.57 1.06 4.83
CA HIS A 82 -2.75 0.43 5.41
C HIS A 82 -2.59 0.41 6.94
N LYS A 83 -3.42 1.15 7.67
CA LYS A 83 -3.33 1.31 9.14
C LYS A 83 -3.24 -0.01 9.90
N TYR A 84 -3.93 -1.04 9.41
CA TYR A 84 -4.04 -2.34 10.07
C TYR A 84 -3.27 -3.45 9.33
N GLY A 85 -2.46 -3.10 8.33
CA GLY A 85 -1.64 -4.06 7.57
C GLY A 85 -2.40 -4.91 6.54
N ASP A 86 -3.72 -4.76 6.43
CA ASP A 86 -4.53 -5.45 5.40
C ASP A 86 -4.37 -4.75 4.05
N ARG A 87 -3.52 -5.32 3.20
CA ARG A 87 -3.16 -4.76 1.88
C ARG A 87 -4.27 -4.86 0.83
N SER A 88 -5.32 -5.60 1.10
CA SER A 88 -6.50 -5.72 0.25
C SER A 88 -7.58 -4.69 0.57
N ASN A 89 -7.54 -4.12 1.77
CA ASN A 89 -8.53 -3.17 2.26
C ASN A 89 -8.17 -1.74 1.87
N ASN A 90 -8.83 -1.23 0.83
CA ASN A 90 -8.59 0.12 0.31
C ASN A 90 -9.64 1.14 0.78
N ARG A 91 -10.36 0.90 1.89
CA ARG A 91 -11.28 1.87 2.48
C ARG A 91 -10.51 3.11 2.92
N ILE A 92 -11.04 4.29 2.62
CA ILE A 92 -10.29 5.53 2.89
C ILE A 92 -9.96 5.73 4.37
N LYS A 93 -10.85 5.35 5.27
CA LYS A 93 -10.64 5.42 6.73
C LYS A 93 -9.48 4.57 7.21
N ASP A 94 -9.12 3.51 6.47
CA ASP A 94 -8.07 2.55 6.80
C ASP A 94 -6.74 2.85 6.07
N LEU A 95 -6.73 3.87 5.20
CA LEU A 95 -5.54 4.38 4.52
C LEU A 95 -5.01 5.64 5.23
N ARG A 96 -3.71 5.84 5.17
CA ARG A 96 -3.05 7.05 5.67
C ARG A 96 -1.79 7.35 4.85
N LEU A 97 -1.35 8.61 4.85
CA LEU A 97 -0.01 8.94 4.42
C LEU A 97 0.99 8.57 5.51
N ALA A 98 2.09 7.98 5.13
CA ALA A 98 3.18 7.63 6.02
C ALA A 98 4.52 7.98 5.39
N SER A 99 5.46 8.46 6.19
CA SER A 99 6.85 8.51 5.78
C SER A 99 7.45 7.10 5.76
N ASN A 100 8.58 6.92 5.05
CA ASN A 100 9.30 5.64 5.07
C ASN A 100 9.65 5.19 6.50
N ALA A 101 10.02 6.12 7.38
CA ALA A 101 10.33 5.82 8.77
C ALA A 101 9.11 5.30 9.53
N GLN A 102 7.96 5.97 9.39
CA GLN A 102 6.71 5.54 10.01
C GLN A 102 6.25 4.18 9.49
N ASN A 103 6.37 3.94 8.18
CA ASN A 103 6.00 2.65 7.59
C ASN A 103 6.90 1.51 8.09
N CYS A 104 8.20 1.76 8.31
CA CYS A 104 9.10 0.78 8.91
C CYS A 104 8.74 0.45 10.37
N ILE A 105 8.30 1.43 11.16
CA ILE A 105 7.88 1.24 12.55
C ILE A 105 6.57 0.44 12.62
N ASN A 106 5.65 0.69 11.69
CA ASN A 106 4.33 0.04 11.64
C ASN A 106 4.35 -1.37 11.02
N ARG A 107 5.52 -1.93 10.81
CA ARG A 107 5.65 -3.27 10.23
C ARG A 107 5.07 -4.31 11.19
N VAL A 108 3.94 -4.89 10.83
CA VAL A 108 3.25 -5.93 11.61
C VAL A 108 3.86 -7.32 11.37
N ASN A 109 4.41 -7.55 10.17
CA ASN A 109 4.92 -8.86 9.79
C ASN A 109 6.42 -9.01 10.10
N LEU A 110 6.75 -10.13 10.70
CA LEU A 110 8.14 -10.55 10.94
C LEU A 110 8.88 -10.77 9.61
N ASN A 111 10.17 -10.47 9.58
CA ASN A 111 11.01 -10.84 8.46
C ASN A 111 11.07 -12.36 8.31
N ARG A 112 11.21 -12.85 7.07
CA ARG A 112 11.34 -14.28 6.78
C ARG A 112 12.45 -14.97 7.60
N ASN A 113 13.52 -14.25 7.91
CA ASN A 113 14.67 -14.73 8.69
C ASN A 113 14.56 -14.41 10.19
N ASN A 114 13.38 -14.02 10.67
CA ASN A 114 13.20 -13.76 12.09
C ASN A 114 13.08 -15.09 12.85
N THR A 115 14.02 -15.34 13.73
CA THR A 115 14.09 -16.56 14.58
C THR A 115 13.57 -16.34 15.98
N SER A 116 13.34 -15.08 16.38
CA SER A 116 12.91 -14.73 17.74
C SER A 116 11.40 -14.70 17.93
N GLY A 117 10.61 -14.67 16.83
CA GLY A 117 9.17 -14.48 16.90
C GLY A 117 8.72 -13.05 17.21
N ALA A 118 9.65 -12.10 17.38
CA ALA A 118 9.32 -10.70 17.69
C ALA A 118 10.20 -9.72 16.89
N ILE A 119 9.63 -8.54 16.61
CA ILE A 119 10.38 -7.47 15.92
C ILE A 119 11.36 -6.83 16.90
N GLY A 120 12.61 -6.64 16.45
CA GLY A 120 13.64 -5.98 17.26
C GLY A 120 14.28 -6.88 18.33
N LEU A 121 13.85 -8.13 18.45
CA LEU A 121 14.45 -9.11 19.35
C LEU A 121 15.41 -10.01 18.55
N TYR A 122 16.65 -10.15 19.01
CA TYR A 122 17.64 -11.03 18.40
C TYR A 122 18.55 -11.70 19.45
N TRP A 123 19.05 -12.87 19.10
CA TRP A 123 20.00 -13.60 19.94
C TRP A 123 21.43 -13.09 19.69
N ASP A 124 22.07 -12.57 20.72
CA ASP A 124 23.48 -12.19 20.69
C ASP A 124 24.33 -13.42 21.00
N LYS A 125 25.00 -13.96 19.99
CA LYS A 125 25.83 -15.18 20.10
C LYS A 125 27.04 -14.98 21.01
N ASN A 126 27.60 -13.77 21.04
CA ASN A 126 28.78 -13.46 21.86
C ASN A 126 28.42 -13.32 23.34
N ALA A 127 27.35 -12.60 23.60
CA ALA A 127 26.84 -12.37 24.94
C ALA A 127 25.97 -13.53 25.47
N LYS A 128 25.62 -14.49 24.62
CA LYS A 128 24.73 -15.65 24.92
C LYS A 128 23.42 -15.22 25.60
N LYS A 129 22.80 -14.14 25.07
CA LYS A 129 21.54 -13.61 25.60
C LYS A 129 20.68 -12.95 24.53
N TRP A 130 19.41 -12.85 24.80
CA TRP A 130 18.48 -12.10 23.97
C TRP A 130 18.71 -10.60 24.16
N ARG A 131 18.74 -9.86 23.05
CA ARG A 131 18.81 -8.40 23.05
C ARG A 131 17.63 -7.82 22.31
N VAL A 132 17.12 -6.72 22.82
CA VAL A 132 16.12 -5.88 22.14
C VAL A 132 16.85 -4.71 21.50
N GLN A 133 16.54 -4.45 20.25
CA GLN A 133 17.04 -3.31 19.50
C GLN A 133 15.87 -2.54 18.91
N ILE A 134 15.73 -1.29 19.30
CA ILE A 134 14.71 -0.39 18.78
C ILE A 134 15.38 0.79 18.08
N MET A 135 14.72 1.28 17.02
CA MET A 135 15.13 2.51 16.34
C MET A 135 14.29 3.67 16.88
N VAL A 136 14.95 4.66 17.47
CA VAL A 136 14.30 5.89 17.93
C VAL A 136 14.98 7.07 17.24
N ASN A 137 14.21 7.83 16.47
CA ASN A 137 14.70 8.98 15.69
C ASN A 137 15.95 8.65 14.84
N GLY A 138 15.94 7.51 14.16
CA GLY A 138 17.04 7.06 13.30
C GLY A 138 18.26 6.54 14.03
N LYS A 139 18.26 6.51 15.36
CA LYS A 139 19.35 5.97 16.19
C LYS A 139 18.94 4.63 16.82
N ARG A 140 19.88 3.70 16.85
CA ARG A 140 19.74 2.42 17.57
C ARG A 140 19.82 2.66 19.08
N LYS A 141 18.88 2.09 19.83
CA LYS A 141 18.89 2.00 21.28
C LYS A 141 18.72 0.57 21.72
#